data_bcb6fc8e314e22772f7b9d2dab3ba05b
#
_entry.id   bcb6fc8e314e22772f7b9d2dab3ba05b
#
_cell.length_a   1.000
_cell.length_b   1.000
_cell.length_c   1.000
_cell.angle_alpha   90.00
_cell.angle_beta   90.00
_cell.angle_gamma   90.00
#
_symmetry.space_group_name_H-M   'P 1'
#
loop_
_entity.id
_entity.type
_entity.pdbx_description
1 polymer ?
#
loop_
_entity_poly.entity_id
_entity_poly.type
_entity_poly.pdbx_seq_one_letter_code
_entity_poly.pdbx_strand_id
1 'polypeptide(L)'
;MSYTSITFICFLLVTGIAYFLVPRRVQWGVLLAASLGFYVLSCGVRTLLLVAACGILYGAGLLIGRLADGFAARKKELAKEDRKALKKAVTRQKKVVVFCAVLLVLLMLLGTKYFNFFGAIGNDISALFGMGAPIPVLKILMPLGISYYTLMGISYIVDVYRGTAKPEKNPLMLLLYLCYFPHIIEGPFDRYTRLTSQFRTPHPFDYDRMANGGIRLIWGLFKKFVIADRAGLIVNTIFADPGSYGGSVQFAAILLYTLQIYAEFSGCMDMVCGVSQMFGVDIAENFKRPFFAVSINDFWRRWHITLGEWLKDYIFYPVSLSSHFQKLNERLRRRIKSEHLTTLLPSAYALFFVWFANGMWHGASGKYIFYGLYYYALMMLGQALRPLSAKILARLYIPRESRGYHAFEILRTGLIVCFGMMIFRAETLQQAGSMFQSIFTRFEASQLFDGTLLVSGIHASDYVILLAAFCLLFVISLLQERGVAIRQNLARQVLPVRWSVYFGLLFAFIIFGAYGGDFTNTAFIYGEF
;
A
#
# COMPACT_ATOMS: atom_id res chain seq x y z
N MET A 1 0.17 16.98 -11.26
CA MET A 1 -0.42 17.74 -10.14
C MET A 1 -0.18 16.93 -8.87
N SER A 2 0.48 17.51 -7.83
CA SER A 2 0.72 16.82 -6.55
C SER A 2 -0.41 17.14 -5.55
N TYR A 3 -0.75 16.20 -4.65
CA TYR A 3 -1.73 16.42 -3.57
C TYR A 3 -1.32 17.52 -2.58
N THR A 4 -0.03 17.88 -2.57
CA THR A 4 0.55 18.90 -1.71
C THR A 4 0.63 20.28 -2.37
N SER A 5 0.20 20.43 -3.61
CA SER A 5 0.29 21.69 -4.37
C SER A 5 -0.93 22.60 -4.14
N ILE A 6 -0.69 23.91 -4.20
CA ILE A 6 -1.78 24.92 -4.19
C ILE A 6 -2.75 24.66 -5.36
N THR A 7 -2.22 24.23 -6.51
CA THR A 7 -3.05 23.87 -7.67
C THR A 7 -4.04 22.76 -7.33
N PHE A 8 -3.66 21.79 -6.49
CA PHE A 8 -4.56 20.73 -6.04
C PHE A 8 -5.66 21.27 -5.11
N ILE A 9 -5.33 22.22 -4.23
CA ILE A 9 -6.32 22.89 -3.37
C ILE A 9 -7.35 23.64 -4.22
N CYS A 10 -6.89 24.41 -5.21
CA CYS A 10 -7.79 25.11 -6.16
C CYS A 10 -8.66 24.10 -6.94
N PHE A 11 -8.06 22.99 -7.40
CA PHE A 11 -8.78 21.92 -8.07
C PHE A 11 -9.86 21.29 -7.17
N LEU A 12 -9.56 21.04 -5.89
CA LEU A 12 -10.54 20.53 -4.91
C LEU A 12 -11.70 21.50 -4.69
N LEU A 13 -11.41 22.80 -4.56
CA LEU A 13 -12.44 23.83 -4.38
C LEU A 13 -13.38 23.88 -5.60
N VAL A 14 -12.83 23.96 -6.81
CA VAL A 14 -13.62 23.97 -8.05
C VAL A 14 -14.45 22.69 -8.19
N THR A 15 -13.84 21.54 -7.95
CA THR A 15 -14.52 20.25 -8.01
C THR A 15 -15.62 20.15 -6.97
N GLY A 16 -15.38 20.62 -5.73
CA GLY A 16 -16.36 20.62 -4.65
C GLY A 16 -17.57 21.50 -4.95
N ILE A 17 -17.33 22.74 -5.44
CA ILE A 17 -18.39 23.65 -5.86
C ILE A 17 -19.23 22.98 -6.97
N ALA A 18 -18.58 22.49 -8.03
CA ALA A 18 -19.28 21.82 -9.13
C ALA A 18 -20.09 20.61 -8.64
N TYR A 19 -19.50 19.79 -7.75
CA TYR A 19 -20.12 18.56 -7.23
C TYR A 19 -21.42 18.82 -6.45
N PHE A 20 -21.46 19.86 -5.63
CA PHE A 20 -22.64 20.16 -4.82
C PHE A 20 -23.65 21.05 -5.53
N LEU A 21 -23.28 21.75 -6.62
CA LEU A 21 -24.20 22.55 -7.43
C LEU A 21 -24.99 21.71 -8.44
N VAL A 22 -24.44 20.63 -8.95
CA VAL A 22 -25.14 19.78 -9.93
C VAL A 22 -26.26 18.96 -9.28
N PRO A 23 -27.26 18.52 -10.06
CA PRO A 23 -28.26 17.57 -9.58
C PRO A 23 -27.57 16.29 -9.06
N ARG A 24 -28.00 15.81 -7.91
CA ARG A 24 -27.38 14.68 -7.19
C ARG A 24 -27.20 13.41 -8.05
N ARG A 25 -28.08 13.19 -9.04
CA ARG A 25 -28.02 12.03 -9.96
C ARG A 25 -26.81 12.05 -10.88
N VAL A 26 -26.19 13.21 -11.12
CA VAL A 26 -25.02 13.37 -12.02
C VAL A 26 -23.72 13.66 -11.27
N GLN A 27 -23.73 13.66 -9.94
CA GLN A 27 -22.54 13.90 -9.10
C GLN A 27 -21.38 12.99 -9.45
N TRP A 28 -21.62 11.71 -9.74
CA TRP A 28 -20.59 10.78 -10.20
C TRP A 28 -19.92 11.24 -11.49
N GLY A 29 -20.65 11.92 -12.36
CA GLY A 29 -20.11 12.48 -13.61
C GLY A 29 -19.12 13.61 -13.35
N VAL A 30 -19.36 14.45 -12.31
CA VAL A 30 -18.40 15.48 -11.87
C VAL A 30 -17.13 14.82 -11.34
N LEU A 31 -17.26 13.76 -10.52
CA LEU A 31 -16.10 13.01 -10.03
C LEU A 31 -15.32 12.37 -11.18
N LEU A 32 -15.99 11.84 -12.21
CA LEU A 32 -15.33 11.29 -13.39
C LEU A 32 -14.60 12.38 -14.18
N ALA A 33 -15.26 13.51 -14.45
CA ALA A 33 -14.65 14.62 -15.18
C ALA A 33 -13.43 15.18 -14.45
N ALA A 34 -13.55 15.37 -13.12
CA ALA A 34 -12.43 15.78 -12.27
C ALA A 34 -11.29 14.75 -12.29
N SER A 35 -11.61 13.44 -12.17
CA SER A 35 -10.61 12.37 -12.18
C SER A 35 -9.87 12.27 -13.53
N LEU A 36 -10.59 12.37 -14.63
CA LEU A 36 -9.98 12.38 -15.96
C LEU A 36 -9.16 13.67 -16.19
N GLY A 37 -9.68 14.83 -15.78
CA GLY A 37 -8.95 16.11 -15.85
C GLY A 37 -7.64 16.04 -15.06
N PHE A 38 -7.69 15.55 -13.80
CA PHE A 38 -6.52 15.32 -12.97
C PHE A 38 -5.50 14.39 -13.66
N TYR A 39 -5.98 13.29 -14.23
CA TYR A 39 -5.13 12.28 -14.85
C TYR A 39 -4.51 12.79 -16.16
N VAL A 40 -5.28 13.46 -17.02
CA VAL A 40 -4.78 14.06 -18.27
C VAL A 40 -3.73 15.14 -17.99
N LEU A 41 -3.99 16.02 -17.02
CA LEU A 41 -3.02 17.05 -16.61
C LEU A 41 -1.72 16.46 -16.03
N SER A 42 -1.79 15.27 -15.43
CA SER A 42 -0.61 14.60 -14.84
C SER A 42 0.14 13.71 -15.84
N CYS A 43 -0.57 13.06 -16.78
CA CYS A 43 0.00 12.00 -17.63
C CYS A 43 -0.03 12.31 -19.12
N GLY A 44 -0.80 13.32 -19.58
CA GLY A 44 -0.95 13.64 -20.99
C GLY A 44 -1.46 12.45 -21.80
N VAL A 45 -0.82 12.19 -22.94
CA VAL A 45 -1.18 11.09 -23.87
C VAL A 45 -1.18 9.70 -23.21
N ARG A 46 -0.41 9.49 -22.14
CA ARG A 46 -0.36 8.21 -21.42
C ARG A 46 -1.68 7.83 -20.75
N THR A 47 -2.64 8.78 -20.67
CA THR A 47 -4.04 8.49 -20.29
C THR A 47 -4.68 7.43 -21.17
N LEU A 48 -4.25 7.29 -22.42
CA LEU A 48 -4.74 6.25 -23.32
C LEU A 48 -4.50 4.82 -22.79
N LEU A 49 -3.43 4.60 -22.02
CA LEU A 49 -3.17 3.29 -21.40
C LEU A 49 -4.23 2.95 -20.34
N LEU A 50 -4.65 3.93 -19.52
CA LEU A 50 -5.74 3.74 -18.55
C LEU A 50 -7.07 3.43 -19.27
N VAL A 51 -7.37 4.18 -20.35
CA VAL A 51 -8.59 3.96 -21.15
C VAL A 51 -8.57 2.59 -21.81
N ALA A 52 -7.42 2.17 -22.36
CA ALA A 52 -7.25 0.85 -22.96
C ALA A 52 -7.42 -0.27 -21.91
N ALA A 53 -6.82 -0.13 -20.72
CA ALA A 53 -7.00 -1.08 -19.63
C ALA A 53 -8.48 -1.18 -19.21
N CYS A 54 -9.16 -0.04 -19.09
CA CYS A 54 -10.60 0.00 -18.81
C CYS A 54 -11.41 -0.72 -19.90
N GLY A 55 -11.11 -0.48 -21.18
CA GLY A 55 -11.78 -1.13 -22.32
C GLY A 55 -11.61 -2.66 -22.31
N ILE A 56 -10.39 -3.15 -22.06
CA ILE A 56 -10.09 -4.58 -21.94
C ILE A 56 -10.93 -5.21 -20.81
N LEU A 57 -10.90 -4.60 -19.60
CA LEU A 57 -11.60 -5.10 -18.43
C LEU A 57 -13.13 -5.04 -18.58
N TYR A 58 -13.62 -3.97 -19.19
CA TYR A 58 -15.06 -3.81 -19.49
C TYR A 58 -15.55 -4.88 -20.46
N GLY A 59 -14.87 -5.05 -21.60
CA GLY A 59 -15.22 -6.06 -22.61
C GLY A 59 -15.16 -7.48 -22.05
N ALA A 60 -14.11 -7.80 -21.29
CA ALA A 60 -13.98 -9.08 -20.59
C ALA A 60 -15.11 -9.32 -19.57
N GLY A 61 -15.44 -8.29 -18.78
CA GLY A 61 -16.54 -8.35 -17.82
C GLY A 61 -17.89 -8.65 -18.48
N LEU A 62 -18.21 -7.93 -19.56
CA LEU A 62 -19.42 -8.18 -20.34
C LEU A 62 -19.46 -9.60 -20.93
N LEU A 63 -18.32 -10.09 -21.46
CA LEU A 63 -18.24 -11.44 -22.02
C LEU A 63 -18.47 -12.50 -20.95
N ILE A 64 -17.89 -12.36 -19.76
CA ILE A 64 -18.13 -13.26 -18.63
C ILE A 64 -19.61 -13.24 -18.24
N GLY A 65 -20.23 -12.06 -18.24
CA GLY A 65 -21.67 -11.90 -17.98
C GLY A 65 -22.52 -12.64 -18.98
N ARG A 66 -22.29 -12.44 -20.29
CA ARG A 66 -23.01 -13.15 -21.37
C ARG A 66 -22.89 -14.67 -21.25
N LEU A 67 -21.68 -15.17 -20.94
CA LEU A 67 -21.46 -16.60 -20.71
C LEU A 67 -22.22 -17.12 -19.49
N ALA A 68 -22.34 -16.32 -18.43
CA ALA A 68 -23.12 -16.67 -17.23
C ALA A 68 -24.61 -16.70 -17.52
N ASP A 69 -25.13 -15.68 -18.21
CA ASP A 69 -26.56 -15.56 -18.56
C ASP A 69 -26.98 -16.66 -19.53
N GLY A 70 -26.15 -16.96 -20.55
CA GLY A 70 -26.37 -18.07 -21.48
C GLY A 70 -26.42 -19.44 -20.79
N PHE A 71 -25.55 -19.67 -19.78
CA PHE A 71 -25.63 -20.86 -18.95
C PHE A 71 -26.94 -20.88 -18.11
N ALA A 72 -27.30 -19.75 -17.50
CA ALA A 72 -28.48 -19.63 -16.67
C ALA A 72 -29.79 -19.90 -17.45
N ALA A 73 -29.85 -19.46 -18.71
CA ALA A 73 -30.98 -19.71 -19.60
C ALA A 73 -31.11 -21.21 -19.93
N ARG A 74 -30.01 -21.85 -20.36
CA ARG A 74 -30.03 -23.24 -20.82
C ARG A 74 -30.09 -24.29 -19.72
N LYS A 75 -29.62 -24.00 -18.51
CA LYS A 75 -29.50 -24.98 -17.43
C LYS A 75 -30.84 -25.58 -16.98
N LYS A 76 -31.97 -24.90 -17.22
CA LYS A 76 -33.30 -25.36 -16.82
C LYS A 76 -33.85 -26.49 -17.72
N GLU A 77 -33.43 -26.49 -18.97
CA GLU A 77 -33.91 -27.40 -20.03
C GLU A 77 -33.06 -28.66 -20.17
N LEU A 78 -31.88 -28.69 -19.57
CA LEU A 78 -30.90 -29.76 -19.73
C LEU A 78 -30.99 -30.83 -18.64
N ALA A 79 -30.75 -32.10 -19.02
CA ALA A 79 -30.56 -33.22 -18.12
C ALA A 79 -29.35 -32.97 -17.20
N LYS A 80 -29.27 -33.70 -16.07
CA LYS A 80 -28.26 -33.48 -15.02
C LYS A 80 -26.82 -33.61 -15.54
N GLU A 81 -26.58 -34.57 -16.44
CA GLU A 81 -25.24 -34.81 -17.02
C GLU A 81 -24.84 -33.72 -18.00
N ASP A 82 -25.72 -33.35 -18.93
CA ASP A 82 -25.50 -32.27 -19.89
C ASP A 82 -25.31 -30.92 -19.19
N ARG A 83 -26.06 -30.68 -18.10
CA ARG A 83 -25.85 -29.48 -17.25
C ARG A 83 -24.46 -29.43 -16.64
N LYS A 84 -23.94 -30.61 -16.19
CA LYS A 84 -22.59 -30.70 -15.63
C LYS A 84 -21.52 -30.44 -16.72
N ALA A 85 -21.69 -30.99 -17.90
CA ALA A 85 -20.83 -30.79 -19.06
C ALA A 85 -20.83 -29.32 -19.49
N LEU A 86 -22.01 -28.72 -19.66
CA LEU A 86 -22.17 -27.30 -20.01
C LEU A 86 -21.54 -26.38 -18.96
N LYS A 87 -21.74 -26.63 -17.66
CA LYS A 87 -21.12 -25.90 -16.57
C LYS A 87 -19.60 -25.93 -16.67
N LYS A 88 -19.02 -27.11 -16.95
CA LYS A 88 -17.57 -27.28 -17.10
C LYS A 88 -17.04 -26.47 -18.30
N ALA A 89 -17.72 -26.53 -19.45
CA ALA A 89 -17.38 -25.79 -20.65
C ALA A 89 -17.42 -24.27 -20.42
N VAL A 90 -18.53 -23.74 -19.89
CA VAL A 90 -18.68 -22.31 -19.56
C VAL A 90 -17.65 -21.83 -18.54
N THR A 91 -17.37 -22.64 -17.51
CA THR A 91 -16.33 -22.29 -16.54
C THR A 91 -14.95 -22.22 -17.17
N ARG A 92 -14.64 -23.13 -18.12
CA ARG A 92 -13.37 -23.09 -18.90
C ARG A 92 -13.29 -21.82 -19.75
N GLN A 93 -14.36 -21.47 -20.48
CA GLN A 93 -14.42 -20.25 -21.29
C GLN A 93 -14.23 -19.00 -20.43
N LYS A 94 -14.92 -18.88 -19.29
CA LYS A 94 -14.74 -17.77 -18.35
C LYS A 94 -13.31 -17.68 -17.84
N LYS A 95 -12.66 -18.82 -17.52
CA LYS A 95 -11.24 -18.83 -17.11
C LYS A 95 -10.31 -18.30 -18.18
N VAL A 96 -10.54 -18.66 -19.44
CA VAL A 96 -9.75 -18.15 -20.57
C VAL A 96 -9.91 -16.63 -20.70
N VAL A 97 -11.16 -16.13 -20.63
CA VAL A 97 -11.42 -14.68 -20.70
C VAL A 97 -10.70 -13.92 -19.59
N VAL A 98 -10.79 -14.42 -18.34
CA VAL A 98 -10.07 -13.82 -17.20
C VAL A 98 -8.57 -13.84 -17.42
N PHE A 99 -8.03 -15.00 -17.84
CA PHE A 99 -6.59 -15.15 -18.09
C PHE A 99 -6.11 -14.16 -19.15
N CYS A 100 -6.81 -14.06 -20.28
CA CYS A 100 -6.44 -13.12 -21.35
C CYS A 100 -6.53 -11.66 -20.88
N ALA A 101 -7.59 -11.28 -20.16
CA ALA A 101 -7.74 -9.92 -19.65
C ALA A 101 -6.64 -9.56 -18.64
N VAL A 102 -6.38 -10.46 -17.69
CA VAL A 102 -5.31 -10.27 -16.69
C VAL A 102 -3.94 -10.21 -17.36
N LEU A 103 -3.67 -11.11 -18.33
CA LEU A 103 -2.42 -11.12 -19.08
C LEU A 103 -2.20 -9.80 -19.84
N LEU A 104 -3.22 -9.29 -20.53
CA LEU A 104 -3.11 -8.04 -21.28
C LEU A 104 -2.81 -6.84 -20.38
N VAL A 105 -3.52 -6.68 -19.25
CA VAL A 105 -3.25 -5.56 -18.33
C VAL A 105 -1.91 -5.72 -17.59
N LEU A 106 -1.49 -6.96 -17.31
CA LEU A 106 -0.16 -7.24 -16.77
C LEU A 106 0.95 -6.96 -17.79
N LEU A 107 0.75 -7.28 -19.07
CA LEU A 107 1.72 -6.93 -20.14
C LEU A 107 1.89 -5.41 -20.28
N MET A 108 0.82 -4.63 -20.09
CA MET A 108 0.92 -3.17 -20.06
C MET A 108 1.78 -2.70 -18.87
N LEU A 109 1.58 -3.28 -17.69
CA LEU A 109 2.38 -2.99 -16.51
C LEU A 109 3.84 -3.44 -16.68
N LEU A 110 4.06 -4.67 -17.16
CA LEU A 110 5.40 -5.22 -17.37
C LEU A 110 6.18 -4.44 -18.42
N GLY A 111 5.54 -4.06 -19.52
CA GLY A 111 6.15 -3.28 -20.59
C GLY A 111 6.52 -1.86 -20.16
N THR A 112 5.80 -1.27 -19.22
CA THR A 112 6.09 0.11 -18.76
C THR A 112 7.01 0.16 -17.54
N LYS A 113 6.83 -0.72 -16.57
CA LYS A 113 7.57 -0.67 -15.30
C LYS A 113 8.77 -1.62 -15.25
N TYR A 114 8.66 -2.80 -15.86
CA TYR A 114 9.65 -3.88 -15.66
C TYR A 114 10.48 -4.19 -16.91
N PHE A 115 10.26 -3.54 -18.03
CA PHE A 115 10.98 -3.81 -19.28
C PHE A 115 12.51 -3.73 -19.09
N ASN A 116 13.01 -2.63 -18.54
CA ASN A 116 14.44 -2.43 -18.32
C ASN A 116 15.03 -3.39 -17.28
N PHE A 117 14.26 -3.76 -16.27
CA PHE A 117 14.69 -4.71 -15.24
C PHE A 117 14.88 -6.12 -15.82
N PHE A 118 13.91 -6.61 -16.58
CA PHE A 118 14.05 -7.91 -17.24
C PHE A 118 15.06 -7.86 -18.38
N GLY A 119 15.19 -6.73 -19.06
CA GLY A 119 16.21 -6.48 -20.06
C GLY A 119 17.62 -6.58 -19.48
N ALA A 120 17.86 -5.97 -18.29
CA ALA A 120 19.14 -6.08 -17.59
C ALA A 120 19.46 -7.54 -17.21
N ILE A 121 18.50 -8.25 -16.61
CA ILE A 121 18.68 -9.70 -16.30
C ILE A 121 18.97 -10.50 -17.56
N GLY A 122 18.25 -10.24 -18.66
CA GLY A 122 18.50 -10.88 -19.95
C GLY A 122 19.90 -10.61 -20.48
N ASN A 123 20.40 -9.39 -20.34
CA ASN A 123 21.76 -9.01 -20.73
C ASN A 123 22.82 -9.72 -19.87
N ASP A 124 22.61 -9.79 -18.53
CA ASP A 124 23.53 -10.49 -17.62
C ASP A 124 23.60 -11.98 -17.99
N ILE A 125 22.45 -12.62 -18.25
CA ILE A 125 22.39 -14.01 -18.71
C ILE A 125 23.08 -14.19 -20.06
N SER A 126 22.81 -13.30 -21.04
CA SER A 126 23.44 -13.35 -22.35
C SER A 126 24.96 -13.22 -22.28
N ALA A 127 25.44 -12.34 -21.41
CA ALA A 127 26.88 -12.19 -21.16
C ALA A 127 27.53 -13.46 -20.60
N LEU A 128 26.83 -14.17 -19.68
CA LEU A 128 27.31 -15.47 -19.15
C LEU A 128 27.45 -16.55 -20.23
N PHE A 129 26.65 -16.49 -21.28
CA PHE A 129 26.69 -17.45 -22.40
C PHE A 129 27.44 -16.92 -23.64
N GLY A 130 28.09 -15.74 -23.55
CA GLY A 130 28.83 -15.15 -24.68
C GLY A 130 27.95 -14.71 -25.86
N MET A 131 26.66 -14.51 -25.64
CA MET A 131 25.70 -14.06 -26.66
C MET A 131 25.68 -12.53 -26.74
N GLY A 132 25.99 -11.97 -27.91
CA GLY A 132 26.35 -10.57 -28.11
C GLY A 132 25.27 -9.63 -28.66
N ALA A 133 24.03 -9.68 -28.19
CA ALA A 133 23.02 -8.68 -28.57
C ALA A 133 22.34 -8.10 -27.33
N PRO A 134 22.81 -6.98 -26.76
CA PRO A 134 22.23 -6.40 -25.56
C PRO A 134 20.83 -5.85 -25.84
N ILE A 135 19.88 -6.16 -24.95
CA ILE A 135 18.55 -5.54 -24.94
C ILE A 135 18.72 -4.07 -24.57
N PRO A 136 18.22 -3.13 -25.37
CA PRO A 136 18.42 -1.71 -25.13
C PRO A 136 17.65 -1.23 -23.89
N VAL A 137 18.24 -0.30 -23.15
CA VAL A 137 17.54 0.42 -22.09
C VAL A 137 16.63 1.47 -22.70
N LEU A 138 15.32 1.37 -22.44
CA LEU A 138 14.33 2.30 -22.97
C LEU A 138 13.99 3.37 -21.92
N LYS A 139 13.88 4.63 -22.38
CA LYS A 139 13.37 5.74 -21.55
C LYS A 139 11.84 5.71 -21.52
N ILE A 140 11.27 4.77 -20.76
CA ILE A 140 9.84 4.61 -20.63
C ILE A 140 9.33 5.48 -19.49
N LEU A 141 8.51 6.48 -19.80
CA LEU A 141 7.84 7.29 -18.80
C LEU A 141 6.60 6.54 -18.30
N MET A 142 6.61 6.12 -17.04
CA MET A 142 5.50 5.40 -16.45
C MET A 142 4.24 6.29 -16.33
N PRO A 143 3.04 5.78 -16.68
CA PRO A 143 1.80 6.45 -16.34
C PRO A 143 1.58 6.44 -14.83
N LEU A 144 1.08 7.54 -14.30
CA LEU A 144 0.72 7.66 -12.89
C LEU A 144 -0.25 6.53 -12.48
N GLY A 145 0.04 5.86 -11.38
CA GLY A 145 -0.85 4.86 -10.80
C GLY A 145 -1.04 3.58 -11.62
N ILE A 146 -0.17 3.27 -12.62
CA ILE A 146 -0.35 2.07 -13.45
C ILE A 146 -0.35 0.79 -12.61
N SER A 147 0.51 0.67 -11.62
CA SER A 147 0.52 -0.46 -10.68
C SER A 147 -0.79 -0.54 -9.92
N TYR A 148 -1.33 0.61 -9.53
CA TYR A 148 -2.54 0.74 -8.74
C TYR A 148 -3.78 0.32 -9.54
N TYR A 149 -4.08 0.99 -10.67
CA TYR A 149 -5.28 0.66 -11.44
C TYR A 149 -5.22 -0.73 -12.08
N THR A 150 -4.03 -1.27 -12.34
CA THR A 150 -3.87 -2.66 -12.80
C THR A 150 -4.36 -3.65 -11.74
N LEU A 151 -3.93 -3.51 -10.47
CA LEU A 151 -4.40 -4.37 -9.39
C LEU A 151 -5.90 -4.20 -9.11
N MET A 152 -6.40 -2.97 -9.16
CA MET A 152 -7.83 -2.69 -9.04
C MET A 152 -8.64 -3.38 -10.17
N GLY A 153 -8.17 -3.29 -11.40
CA GLY A 153 -8.78 -3.92 -12.56
C GLY A 153 -8.75 -5.45 -12.50
N ILE A 154 -7.63 -6.04 -12.05
CA ILE A 154 -7.54 -7.48 -11.82
C ILE A 154 -8.54 -7.92 -10.75
N SER A 155 -8.68 -7.18 -9.65
CA SER A 155 -9.67 -7.51 -8.62
C SER A 155 -11.09 -7.49 -9.18
N TYR A 156 -11.45 -6.47 -9.97
CA TYR A 156 -12.75 -6.38 -10.61
C TYR A 156 -13.06 -7.60 -11.49
N ILE A 157 -12.16 -7.94 -12.43
CA ILE A 157 -12.45 -9.04 -13.37
C ILE A 157 -12.49 -10.41 -12.71
N VAL A 158 -11.66 -10.63 -11.68
CA VAL A 158 -11.68 -11.85 -10.88
C VAL A 158 -12.97 -11.93 -10.04
N ASP A 159 -13.43 -10.83 -9.48
CA ASP A 159 -14.68 -10.77 -8.72
C ASP A 159 -15.90 -11.01 -9.61
N VAL A 160 -15.90 -10.48 -10.84
CA VAL A 160 -16.93 -10.81 -11.84
C VAL A 160 -16.91 -12.30 -12.19
N TYR A 161 -15.72 -12.89 -12.37
CA TYR A 161 -15.59 -14.33 -12.62
C TYR A 161 -16.13 -15.18 -11.46
N ARG A 162 -15.83 -14.81 -10.22
CA ARG A 162 -16.29 -15.48 -9.01
C ARG A 162 -17.80 -15.30 -8.76
N GLY A 163 -18.41 -14.28 -9.38
CA GLY A 163 -19.80 -13.90 -9.17
C GLY A 163 -20.03 -13.05 -7.91
N THR A 164 -18.97 -12.56 -7.28
CA THR A 164 -19.03 -11.62 -6.14
C THR A 164 -19.29 -10.18 -6.60
N ALA A 165 -18.99 -9.87 -7.85
CA ALA A 165 -19.37 -8.63 -8.53
C ALA A 165 -20.20 -8.94 -9.79
N LYS A 166 -21.19 -8.08 -10.08
CA LYS A 166 -21.88 -8.11 -11.38
C LYS A 166 -21.04 -7.39 -12.43
N PRO A 167 -21.06 -7.85 -13.71
CA PRO A 167 -20.44 -7.13 -14.80
C PRO A 167 -20.99 -5.70 -14.89
N GLU A 168 -20.10 -4.72 -14.97
CA GLU A 168 -20.53 -3.33 -15.14
C GLU A 168 -21.04 -3.10 -16.56
N LYS A 169 -22.20 -2.42 -16.66
CA LYS A 169 -22.84 -2.08 -17.93
C LYS A 169 -22.50 -0.67 -18.42
N ASN A 170 -22.03 0.19 -17.51
CA ASN A 170 -21.62 1.55 -17.83
C ASN A 170 -20.08 1.65 -17.83
N PRO A 171 -19.43 1.78 -19.01
CA PRO A 171 -17.97 1.86 -19.08
C PRO A 171 -17.39 3.06 -18.33
N LEU A 172 -18.14 4.16 -18.24
CA LEU A 172 -17.74 5.38 -17.53
C LEU A 172 -17.68 5.16 -16.00
N MET A 173 -18.56 4.31 -15.47
CA MET A 173 -18.53 3.96 -14.05
C MET A 173 -17.31 3.07 -13.71
N LEU A 174 -16.94 2.14 -14.61
CA LEU A 174 -15.72 1.37 -14.46
C LEU A 174 -14.49 2.25 -14.59
N LEU A 175 -14.49 3.21 -15.51
CA LEU A 175 -13.41 4.16 -15.67
C LEU A 175 -13.25 5.03 -14.43
N LEU A 176 -14.34 5.56 -13.85
CA LEU A 176 -14.31 6.30 -12.59
C LEU A 176 -13.72 5.46 -11.46
N TYR A 177 -14.11 4.18 -11.34
CA TYR A 177 -13.55 3.26 -10.35
C TYR A 177 -12.03 3.14 -10.48
N LEU A 178 -11.49 3.05 -11.70
CA LEU A 178 -10.06 2.90 -11.94
C LEU A 178 -9.26 4.19 -11.77
N CYS A 179 -9.86 5.35 -12.07
CA CYS A 179 -9.14 6.64 -12.10
C CYS A 179 -9.56 7.64 -11.02
N TYR A 180 -10.39 7.27 -10.06
CA TYR A 180 -10.89 8.18 -9.02
C TYR A 180 -9.74 8.98 -8.38
N PHE A 181 -9.75 10.30 -8.59
CA PHE A 181 -8.58 11.15 -8.34
C PHE A 181 -8.05 11.14 -6.91
N PRO A 182 -8.85 10.94 -5.85
CA PRO A 182 -8.29 10.90 -4.51
C PRO A 182 -7.38 9.70 -4.26
N HIS A 183 -7.58 8.58 -4.96
CA HIS A 183 -6.83 7.35 -4.70
C HIS A 183 -5.86 6.91 -5.82
N ILE A 184 -5.91 7.53 -7.00
CA ILE A 184 -5.16 7.05 -8.19
C ILE A 184 -3.64 7.08 -8.01
N ILE A 185 -3.09 7.96 -7.17
CA ILE A 185 -1.64 8.04 -6.93
C ILE A 185 -1.20 6.93 -5.97
N GLU A 186 -1.78 6.88 -4.78
CA GLU A 186 -1.34 6.02 -3.68
C GLU A 186 -2.50 5.50 -2.80
N GLY A 187 -3.73 5.53 -3.29
CA GLY A 187 -4.90 5.24 -2.46
C GLY A 187 -5.02 3.78 -1.99
N PRO A 188 -5.98 3.49 -1.10
CA PRO A 188 -6.31 2.14 -0.71
C PRO A 188 -6.86 1.31 -1.87
N PHE A 189 -6.56 0.00 -1.91
CA PHE A 189 -7.13 -0.94 -2.88
C PHE A 189 -8.58 -1.28 -2.53
N ASP A 190 -9.50 -0.38 -2.88
CA ASP A 190 -10.91 -0.60 -2.63
C ASP A 190 -11.54 -1.60 -3.60
N ARG A 191 -12.59 -2.32 -3.12
CA ARG A 191 -13.33 -3.26 -3.96
C ARG A 191 -14.32 -2.51 -4.85
N TYR A 192 -14.44 -2.98 -6.10
CA TYR A 192 -15.33 -2.43 -7.10
C TYR A 192 -16.77 -2.23 -6.57
N THR A 193 -17.35 -3.26 -5.96
CA THR A 193 -18.72 -3.23 -5.45
C THR A 193 -18.93 -2.21 -4.35
N ARG A 194 -17.95 -2.04 -3.44
CA ARG A 194 -18.02 -1.08 -2.33
C ARG A 194 -17.94 0.36 -2.84
N LEU A 195 -16.99 0.64 -3.72
CA LEU A 195 -16.74 2.01 -4.16
C LEU A 195 -17.81 2.49 -5.15
N THR A 196 -18.17 1.66 -6.15
CA THR A 196 -19.17 2.04 -7.16
C THR A 196 -20.58 2.16 -6.60
N SER A 197 -20.92 1.43 -5.52
CA SER A 197 -22.20 1.64 -4.84
C SER A 197 -22.30 3.06 -4.27
N GLN A 198 -21.22 3.59 -3.70
CA GLN A 198 -21.17 4.94 -3.16
C GLN A 198 -21.22 6.00 -4.27
N PHE A 199 -20.54 5.79 -5.41
CA PHE A 199 -20.62 6.71 -6.54
C PHE A 199 -22.03 6.85 -7.11
N ARG A 200 -22.85 5.79 -7.02
CA ARG A 200 -24.24 5.80 -7.47
C ARG A 200 -25.21 6.39 -6.44
N THR A 201 -24.78 6.50 -5.19
CA THR A 201 -25.60 7.06 -4.12
C THR A 201 -25.51 8.58 -4.17
N PRO A 202 -26.64 9.31 -4.16
CA PRO A 202 -26.63 10.77 -4.07
C PRO A 202 -26.10 11.25 -2.71
N HIS A 203 -25.19 12.21 -2.71
CA HIS A 203 -24.62 12.78 -1.50
C HIS A 203 -25.03 14.25 -1.34
N PRO A 204 -25.92 14.59 -0.37
CA PRO A 204 -26.18 15.99 -0.03
C PRO A 204 -24.95 16.62 0.62
N PHE A 205 -24.89 17.96 0.59
CA PHE A 205 -23.89 18.66 1.39
C PHE A 205 -24.15 18.40 2.87
N ASP A 206 -23.11 17.95 3.56
CA ASP A 206 -23.11 17.66 4.99
C ASP A 206 -21.90 18.36 5.62
N TYR A 207 -22.18 19.37 6.46
CA TYR A 207 -21.16 20.18 7.10
C TYR A 207 -20.25 19.35 8.02
N ASP A 208 -20.81 18.44 8.82
CA ASP A 208 -20.00 17.65 9.76
C ASP A 208 -19.10 16.67 9.01
N ARG A 209 -19.59 16.10 7.93
CA ARG A 209 -18.79 15.23 7.05
C ARG A 209 -17.68 16.02 6.35
N MET A 210 -17.98 17.23 5.87
CA MET A 210 -17.00 18.14 5.28
C MET A 210 -15.92 18.53 6.29
N ALA A 211 -16.30 18.95 7.50
CA ALA A 211 -15.37 19.33 8.56
C ALA A 211 -14.50 18.15 9.01
N ASN A 212 -15.08 16.95 9.18
CA ASN A 212 -14.34 15.73 9.53
C ASN A 212 -13.37 15.30 8.43
N GLY A 213 -13.73 15.46 7.15
CA GLY A 213 -12.84 15.22 6.01
C GLY A 213 -11.71 16.26 5.97
N GLY A 214 -12.04 17.54 6.18
CA GLY A 214 -11.07 18.64 6.22
C GLY A 214 -10.02 18.49 7.31
N ILE A 215 -10.44 18.18 8.55
CA ILE A 215 -9.48 17.97 9.65
C ILE A 215 -8.58 16.73 9.40
N ARG A 216 -9.13 15.70 8.74
CA ARG A 216 -8.33 14.54 8.35
C ARG A 216 -7.30 14.89 7.27
N LEU A 217 -7.68 15.72 6.30
CA LEU A 217 -6.77 16.25 5.28
C LEU A 217 -5.63 17.05 5.93
N ILE A 218 -5.94 17.98 6.85
CA ILE A 218 -4.94 18.79 7.56
C ILE A 218 -4.02 17.91 8.41
N TRP A 219 -4.54 16.87 9.07
CA TRP A 219 -3.74 15.90 9.80
C TRP A 219 -2.77 15.13 8.87
N GLY A 220 -3.21 14.77 7.68
CA GLY A 220 -2.35 14.17 6.65
C GLY A 220 -1.23 15.12 6.20
N LEU A 221 -1.56 16.39 5.95
CA LEU A 221 -0.60 17.44 5.60
C LEU A 221 0.40 17.69 6.74
N PHE A 222 -0.06 17.71 8.00
CA PHE A 222 0.83 17.82 9.15
C PHE A 222 1.85 16.65 9.18
N LYS A 223 1.41 15.42 9.01
CA LYS A 223 2.31 14.27 8.97
C LYS A 223 3.32 14.36 7.82
N LYS A 224 2.89 14.80 6.63
CA LYS A 224 3.79 14.96 5.48
C LYS A 224 4.79 16.07 5.71
N PHE A 225 4.33 17.29 5.95
CA PHE A 225 5.21 18.47 5.96
C PHE A 225 5.97 18.67 7.28
N VAL A 226 5.36 18.39 8.43
CA VAL A 226 6.04 18.63 9.71
C VAL A 226 6.94 17.46 10.10
N ILE A 227 6.54 16.23 9.76
CA ILE A 227 7.29 15.03 10.18
C ILE A 227 8.11 14.47 9.01
N ALA A 228 7.43 14.03 7.93
CA ALA A 228 8.08 13.21 6.92
C ALA A 228 9.14 13.98 6.12
N ASP A 229 8.82 15.17 5.63
CA ASP A 229 9.75 15.95 4.81
C ASP A 229 10.96 16.45 5.63
N ARG A 230 10.73 16.84 6.89
CA ARG A 230 11.82 17.23 7.80
C ARG A 230 12.73 16.05 8.15
N ALA A 231 12.17 14.89 8.47
CA ALA A 231 12.95 13.68 8.72
C ALA A 231 13.68 13.22 7.44
N GLY A 232 13.07 13.46 6.28
CA GLY A 232 13.60 13.09 4.98
C GLY A 232 14.95 13.72 4.67
N LEU A 233 15.20 14.97 5.04
CA LEU A 233 16.50 15.62 4.84
C LEU A 233 17.62 14.87 5.57
N ILE A 234 17.41 14.55 6.84
CA ILE A 234 18.40 13.84 7.65
C ILE A 234 18.65 12.44 7.07
N VAL A 235 17.58 11.72 6.78
CA VAL A 235 17.64 10.37 6.23
C VAL A 235 18.32 10.36 4.87
N ASN A 236 17.94 11.26 3.97
CA ASN A 236 18.51 11.32 2.62
C ASN A 236 20.01 11.60 2.66
N THR A 237 20.48 12.53 3.51
CA THR A 237 21.89 12.85 3.67
C THR A 237 22.69 11.64 4.16
N ILE A 238 22.22 10.95 5.19
CA ILE A 238 22.94 9.80 5.76
C ILE A 238 22.90 8.59 4.82
N PHE A 239 21.77 8.32 4.14
CA PHE A 239 21.68 7.21 3.18
C PHE A 239 22.38 7.48 1.84
N ALA A 240 22.65 8.74 1.49
CA ALA A 240 23.44 9.06 0.30
C ALA A 240 24.92 8.67 0.47
N ASP A 241 25.48 8.85 1.66
CA ASP A 241 26.86 8.47 1.98
C ASP A 241 26.97 7.86 3.39
N PRO A 242 26.51 6.61 3.60
CA PRO A 242 26.55 5.99 4.91
C PRO A 242 27.98 5.76 5.42
N GLY A 243 28.98 5.69 4.51
CA GLY A 243 30.38 5.45 4.85
C GLY A 243 31.00 6.55 5.72
N SER A 244 30.54 7.77 5.59
CA SER A 244 30.99 8.94 6.36
C SER A 244 30.46 8.99 7.79
N TYR A 245 29.53 8.10 8.16
CA TYR A 245 28.88 8.09 9.49
C TYR A 245 29.16 6.80 10.25
N GLY A 246 29.29 6.90 11.58
CA GLY A 246 29.39 5.76 12.47
C GLY A 246 28.07 4.97 12.52
N GLY A 247 28.14 3.72 12.99
CA GLY A 247 27.00 2.83 13.08
C GLY A 247 25.86 3.35 13.97
N SER A 248 26.15 4.17 14.98
CA SER A 248 25.14 4.80 15.84
C SER A 248 24.26 5.78 15.07
N VAL A 249 24.87 6.63 14.21
CA VAL A 249 24.18 7.58 13.35
C VAL A 249 23.39 6.85 12.27
N GLN A 250 23.98 5.83 11.67
CA GLN A 250 23.26 4.98 10.69
C GLN A 250 22.04 4.30 11.32
N PHE A 251 22.15 3.80 12.54
CA PHE A 251 21.03 3.20 13.25
C PHE A 251 19.94 4.23 13.58
N ALA A 252 20.32 5.43 14.03
CA ALA A 252 19.39 6.53 14.24
C ALA A 252 18.66 6.91 12.93
N ALA A 253 19.36 6.95 11.80
CA ALA A 253 18.76 7.22 10.48
C ALA A 253 17.78 6.11 10.05
N ILE A 254 18.04 4.83 10.36
CA ILE A 254 17.13 3.73 10.10
C ILE A 254 15.84 3.85 10.91
N LEU A 255 15.95 4.19 12.20
CA LEU A 255 14.79 4.45 13.05
C LEU A 255 13.99 5.65 12.52
N LEU A 256 14.67 6.73 12.18
CA LEU A 256 14.06 7.94 11.65
C LEU A 256 13.37 7.68 10.31
N TYR A 257 14.00 6.91 9.41
CA TYR A 257 13.37 6.50 8.15
C TYR A 257 12.10 5.70 8.36
N THR A 258 12.11 4.79 9.33
CA THR A 258 10.91 3.98 9.64
C THR A 258 9.73 4.85 10.09
N LEU A 259 10.00 5.90 10.86
CA LEU A 259 8.99 6.88 11.27
C LEU A 259 8.61 7.82 10.12
N GLN A 260 9.58 8.24 9.31
CA GLN A 260 9.37 9.06 8.11
C GLN A 260 8.40 8.39 7.14
N ILE A 261 8.69 7.16 6.70
CA ILE A 261 7.84 6.44 5.73
C ILE A 261 6.44 6.17 6.28
N TYR A 262 6.31 5.95 7.59
CA TYR A 262 5.00 5.85 8.22
C TYR A 262 4.24 7.18 8.18
N ALA A 263 4.88 8.27 8.57
CA ALA A 263 4.26 9.59 8.57
C ALA A 263 3.86 10.01 7.15
N GLU A 264 4.72 9.76 6.17
CA GLU A 264 4.47 10.06 4.77
C GLU A 264 3.32 9.25 4.20
N PHE A 265 3.40 7.93 4.27
CA PHE A 265 2.38 7.06 3.66
C PHE A 265 1.05 7.12 4.41
N SER A 266 1.05 7.07 5.75
CA SER A 266 -0.20 7.25 6.50
C SER A 266 -0.76 8.67 6.39
N GLY A 267 0.10 9.66 6.17
CA GLY A 267 -0.28 11.05 5.89
C GLY A 267 -1.02 11.16 4.55
N CYS A 268 -0.46 10.56 3.49
CA CYS A 268 -1.12 10.48 2.19
C CYS A 268 -2.48 9.77 2.31
N MET A 269 -2.55 8.65 3.03
CA MET A 269 -3.81 7.94 3.25
C MET A 269 -4.85 8.81 3.97
N ASP A 270 -4.44 9.60 4.97
CA ASP A 270 -5.36 10.52 5.64
C ASP A 270 -5.82 11.65 4.72
N MET A 271 -4.95 12.19 3.86
CA MET A 271 -5.35 13.17 2.85
C MET A 271 -6.37 12.58 1.88
N VAL A 272 -6.08 11.42 1.31
CA VAL A 272 -6.94 10.73 0.34
C VAL A 272 -8.30 10.38 0.95
N CYS A 273 -8.32 9.80 2.15
CA CYS A 273 -9.56 9.49 2.87
C CYS A 273 -10.33 10.76 3.25
N GLY A 274 -9.63 11.81 3.69
CA GLY A 274 -10.24 13.08 4.05
C GLY A 274 -10.94 13.73 2.86
N VAL A 275 -10.24 13.83 1.72
CA VAL A 275 -10.80 14.35 0.47
C VAL A 275 -11.99 13.52 0.01
N SER A 276 -11.89 12.20 -0.02
CA SER A 276 -13.01 11.33 -0.41
C SER A 276 -14.22 11.51 0.51
N GLN A 277 -13.99 11.62 1.81
CA GLN A 277 -15.04 11.84 2.81
C GLN A 277 -15.79 13.17 2.56
N MET A 278 -15.09 14.22 2.13
CA MET A 278 -15.71 15.50 1.77
C MET A 278 -16.72 15.38 0.61
N PHE A 279 -16.49 14.45 -0.32
CA PHE A 279 -17.41 14.12 -1.42
C PHE A 279 -18.46 13.06 -1.07
N GLY A 280 -18.55 12.65 0.18
CA GLY A 280 -19.50 11.63 0.59
C GLY A 280 -19.02 10.17 0.39
N VAL A 281 -17.81 9.96 -0.09
CA VAL A 281 -17.25 8.64 -0.41
C VAL A 281 -16.29 8.18 0.68
N ASP A 282 -16.59 7.05 1.31
CA ASP A 282 -15.73 6.44 2.33
C ASP A 282 -14.87 5.34 1.70
N ILE A 283 -13.58 5.58 1.65
CA ILE A 283 -12.58 4.61 1.18
C ILE A 283 -11.97 3.81 2.35
N ALA A 284 -11.32 2.69 2.05
CA ALA A 284 -10.81 1.77 3.07
C ALA A 284 -9.65 2.35 3.87
N GLU A 285 -9.58 2.04 5.16
CA GLU A 285 -8.43 2.38 5.99
C GLU A 285 -7.24 1.50 5.66
N ASN A 286 -6.05 2.11 5.58
CA ASN A 286 -4.83 1.41 5.19
C ASN A 286 -3.84 1.22 6.33
N PHE A 287 -4.04 1.90 7.45
CA PHE A 287 -3.18 1.84 8.65
C PHE A 287 -3.99 1.71 9.94
N LYS A 288 -3.48 0.87 10.85
CA LYS A 288 -4.06 0.68 12.18
C LYS A 288 -2.96 0.56 13.24
N ARG A 289 -2.27 1.69 13.51
CA ARG A 289 -1.23 1.80 14.56
C ARG A 289 -0.19 0.66 14.51
N PRO A 290 0.59 0.57 13.42
CA PRO A 290 1.42 -0.61 13.14
C PRO A 290 2.55 -0.83 14.16
N PHE A 291 3.03 0.22 14.82
CA PHE A 291 4.13 0.12 15.79
C PHE A 291 3.73 -0.46 17.16
N PHE A 292 2.45 -0.74 17.38
CA PHE A 292 1.98 -1.53 18.52
C PHE A 292 1.87 -3.03 18.21
N ALA A 293 2.37 -3.46 17.05
CA ALA A 293 2.31 -4.86 16.65
C ALA A 293 3.25 -5.75 17.49
N VAL A 294 2.73 -6.88 17.94
CA VAL A 294 3.46 -7.88 18.75
C VAL A 294 4.17 -8.94 17.91
N SER A 295 3.92 -8.97 16.61
CA SER A 295 4.54 -9.91 15.67
C SER A 295 4.56 -9.32 14.26
N ILE A 296 5.41 -9.89 13.39
CA ILE A 296 5.47 -9.50 11.99
C ILE A 296 4.12 -9.70 11.29
N ASN A 297 3.41 -10.79 11.60
CA ASN A 297 2.05 -11.02 11.08
C ASN A 297 1.06 -9.94 11.53
N ASP A 298 1.14 -9.50 12.79
CA ASP A 298 0.30 -8.44 13.32
C ASP A 298 0.67 -7.09 12.69
N PHE A 299 1.97 -6.82 12.49
CA PHE A 299 2.44 -5.62 11.81
C PHE A 299 1.80 -5.49 10.42
N TRP A 300 1.84 -6.53 9.59
CA TRP A 300 1.29 -6.50 8.23
C TRP A 300 -0.25 -6.52 8.18
N ARG A 301 -0.93 -6.85 9.27
CA ARG A 301 -2.38 -6.62 9.43
C ARG A 301 -2.73 -5.18 9.77
N ARG A 302 -1.73 -4.38 10.17
CA ARG A 302 -1.86 -2.99 10.58
C ARG A 302 -1.20 -2.00 9.63
N TRP A 303 -0.31 -2.47 8.77
CA TRP A 303 0.44 -1.72 7.77
C TRP A 303 -0.02 -2.10 6.37
N HIS A 304 -0.37 -1.09 5.54
CA HIS A 304 -0.81 -1.28 4.15
C HIS A 304 -1.87 -2.38 3.99
N ILE A 305 -2.92 -2.26 4.82
CA ILE A 305 -3.94 -3.29 5.06
C ILE A 305 -4.58 -3.74 3.74
N THR A 306 -4.94 -2.79 2.87
CA THR A 306 -5.68 -3.08 1.64
C THR A 306 -4.85 -3.83 0.61
N LEU A 307 -3.52 -3.60 0.55
CA LEU A 307 -2.62 -4.43 -0.26
C LEU A 307 -2.53 -5.85 0.30
N GLY A 308 -2.39 -6.00 1.62
CA GLY A 308 -2.37 -7.30 2.28
C GLY A 308 -3.65 -8.11 2.02
N GLU A 309 -4.82 -7.47 2.07
CA GLU A 309 -6.10 -8.07 1.72
C GLU A 309 -6.17 -8.43 0.24
N TRP A 310 -5.65 -7.57 -0.65
CA TRP A 310 -5.60 -7.85 -2.07
C TRP A 310 -4.74 -9.09 -2.37
N LEU A 311 -3.52 -9.15 -1.83
CA LEU A 311 -2.61 -10.29 -1.99
C LEU A 311 -3.21 -11.59 -1.43
N LYS A 312 -3.90 -11.51 -0.30
CA LYS A 312 -4.61 -12.65 0.29
C LYS A 312 -5.72 -13.16 -0.64
N ASP A 313 -6.56 -12.26 -1.16
CA ASP A 313 -7.73 -12.65 -1.93
C ASP A 313 -7.41 -13.10 -3.36
N TYR A 314 -6.38 -12.51 -3.99
CA TYR A 314 -6.08 -12.74 -5.41
C TYR A 314 -4.81 -13.57 -5.66
N ILE A 315 -3.99 -13.81 -4.63
CA ILE A 315 -2.82 -14.69 -4.73
C ILE A 315 -2.93 -15.87 -3.75
N PHE A 316 -3.03 -15.60 -2.44
CA PHE A 316 -3.01 -16.67 -1.44
C PHE A 316 -4.15 -17.67 -1.64
N TYR A 317 -5.40 -17.22 -1.71
CA TYR A 317 -6.53 -18.12 -1.89
C TYR A 317 -6.53 -18.88 -3.22
N PRO A 318 -6.27 -18.25 -4.39
CA PRO A 318 -6.15 -19.00 -5.65
C PRO A 318 -5.07 -20.09 -5.61
N VAL A 319 -3.91 -19.81 -5.02
CA VAL A 319 -2.84 -20.81 -4.84
C VAL A 319 -3.30 -21.93 -3.91
N SER A 320 -3.84 -21.59 -2.73
CA SER A 320 -4.25 -22.55 -1.70
C SER A 320 -5.42 -23.44 -2.15
N LEU A 321 -6.28 -22.93 -3.04
CA LEU A 321 -7.43 -23.68 -3.57
C LEU A 321 -7.08 -24.42 -4.88
N SER A 322 -5.86 -24.29 -5.40
CA SER A 322 -5.44 -24.97 -6.62
C SER A 322 -5.36 -26.49 -6.42
N SER A 323 -5.67 -27.25 -7.47
CA SER A 323 -5.57 -28.71 -7.44
C SER A 323 -4.15 -29.21 -7.16
N HIS A 324 -3.14 -28.45 -7.61
CA HIS A 324 -1.74 -28.75 -7.33
C HIS A 324 -1.42 -28.65 -5.82
N PHE A 325 -1.86 -27.55 -5.21
CA PHE A 325 -1.68 -27.36 -3.76
C PHE A 325 -2.41 -28.41 -2.93
N GLN A 326 -3.65 -28.76 -3.30
CA GLN A 326 -4.41 -29.80 -2.59
C GLN A 326 -3.71 -31.16 -2.64
N LYS A 327 -3.20 -31.56 -3.81
CA LYS A 327 -2.41 -32.78 -3.96
C LYS A 327 -1.12 -32.73 -3.14
N LEU A 328 -0.43 -31.59 -3.11
CA LEU A 328 0.77 -31.39 -2.30
C LEU A 328 0.43 -31.55 -0.80
N ASN A 329 -0.62 -30.89 -0.34
CA ASN A 329 -1.06 -30.95 1.06
C ASN A 329 -1.44 -32.39 1.48
N GLU A 330 -2.18 -33.13 0.64
CA GLU A 330 -2.49 -34.54 0.88
C GLU A 330 -1.23 -35.41 0.99
N ARG A 331 -0.24 -35.21 0.09
CA ARG A 331 1.05 -35.94 0.14
C ARG A 331 1.82 -35.64 1.43
N LEU A 332 1.86 -34.38 1.85
CA LEU A 332 2.53 -33.97 3.09
C LEU A 332 1.88 -34.60 4.31
N ARG A 333 0.56 -34.57 4.40
CA ARG A 333 -0.20 -35.18 5.51
C ARG A 333 -0.01 -36.70 5.62
N ARG A 334 0.19 -37.40 4.50
CA ARG A 334 0.47 -38.85 4.50
C ARG A 334 1.89 -39.18 4.97
N ARG A 335 2.87 -38.27 4.74
CA ARG A 335 4.29 -38.52 5.02
C ARG A 335 4.77 -37.96 6.35
N ILE A 336 4.16 -36.90 6.83
CA ILE A 336 4.60 -36.15 8.01
C ILE A 336 3.59 -36.37 9.14
N LYS A 337 4.08 -36.91 10.26
CA LYS A 337 3.27 -37.17 11.47
C LYS A 337 3.08 -35.91 12.34
N SER A 338 3.94 -34.90 12.18
CA SER A 338 3.88 -33.67 12.96
C SER A 338 2.75 -32.76 12.46
N GLU A 339 1.75 -32.52 13.28
CA GLU A 339 0.63 -31.60 12.99
C GLU A 339 1.14 -30.17 12.72
N HIS A 340 2.16 -29.73 13.46
CA HIS A 340 2.79 -28.44 13.27
C HIS A 340 3.38 -28.29 11.86
N LEU A 341 4.15 -29.28 11.39
CA LEU A 341 4.77 -29.26 10.07
C LEU A 341 3.74 -29.42 8.93
N THR A 342 2.69 -30.21 9.14
CA THR A 342 1.62 -30.38 8.14
C THR A 342 0.76 -29.14 7.97
N THR A 343 0.82 -28.19 8.91
CA THR A 343 0.18 -26.86 8.80
C THR A 343 1.18 -25.83 8.26
N LEU A 344 2.42 -25.88 8.72
CA LEU A 344 3.47 -24.92 8.35
C LEU A 344 3.85 -24.98 6.87
N LEU A 345 4.13 -26.18 6.34
CA LEU A 345 4.68 -26.33 4.99
C LEU A 345 3.70 -25.89 3.88
N PRO A 346 2.40 -26.26 3.91
CA PRO A 346 1.46 -25.72 2.95
C PRO A 346 1.31 -24.21 3.05
N SER A 347 1.29 -23.66 4.28
CA SER A 347 1.22 -22.20 4.48
C SER A 347 2.45 -21.52 3.90
N ALA A 348 3.64 -22.08 4.10
CA ALA A 348 4.89 -21.57 3.54
C ALA A 348 4.84 -21.52 2.01
N TYR A 349 4.36 -22.60 1.36
CA TYR A 349 4.22 -22.64 -0.10
C TYR A 349 3.33 -21.49 -0.63
N ALA A 350 2.14 -21.29 -0.05
CA ALA A 350 1.23 -20.25 -0.52
C ALA A 350 1.74 -18.84 -0.18
N LEU A 351 2.32 -18.63 1.00
CA LEU A 351 2.88 -17.35 1.42
C LEU A 351 4.13 -16.94 0.63
N PHE A 352 4.89 -17.90 0.10
CA PHE A 352 6.02 -17.60 -0.79
C PHE A 352 5.56 -16.75 -2.00
N PHE A 353 4.49 -17.16 -2.69
CA PHE A 353 3.96 -16.41 -3.82
C PHE A 353 3.43 -15.02 -3.42
N VAL A 354 2.83 -14.91 -2.24
CA VAL A 354 2.35 -13.63 -1.71
C VAL A 354 3.52 -12.65 -1.51
N TRP A 355 4.57 -13.09 -0.83
CA TRP A 355 5.69 -12.23 -0.48
C TRP A 355 6.61 -11.93 -1.68
N PHE A 356 6.76 -12.89 -2.59
CA PHE A 356 7.43 -12.66 -3.85
C PHE A 356 6.70 -11.61 -4.69
N ALA A 357 5.37 -11.72 -4.82
CA ALA A 357 4.55 -10.74 -5.54
C ALA A 357 4.55 -9.37 -4.85
N ASN A 358 4.55 -9.33 -3.51
CA ASN A 358 4.69 -8.10 -2.74
C ASN A 358 6.03 -7.41 -3.06
N GLY A 359 7.14 -8.13 -3.02
CA GLY A 359 8.45 -7.59 -3.38
C GLY A 359 8.47 -7.06 -4.81
N MET A 360 7.98 -7.84 -5.77
CA MET A 360 7.88 -7.41 -7.17
C MET A 360 7.03 -6.14 -7.33
N TRP A 361 5.92 -6.02 -6.62
CA TRP A 361 5.04 -4.86 -6.71
C TRP A 361 5.73 -3.55 -6.29
N HIS A 362 6.58 -3.59 -5.26
CA HIS A 362 7.29 -2.41 -4.76
C HIS A 362 8.28 -1.81 -5.76
N GLY A 363 8.88 -2.59 -6.65
CA GLY A 363 9.77 -2.01 -7.65
C GLY A 363 10.54 -3.02 -8.48
N ALA A 364 11.07 -2.54 -9.60
CA ALA A 364 11.83 -3.31 -10.56
C ALA A 364 13.32 -3.39 -10.13
N SER A 365 13.59 -4.00 -8.96
CA SER A 365 14.94 -4.19 -8.44
C SER A 365 15.02 -5.43 -7.55
N GLY A 366 16.16 -6.11 -7.57
CA GLY A 366 16.43 -7.28 -6.74
C GLY A 366 16.28 -7.02 -5.24
N LYS A 367 16.56 -5.80 -4.77
CA LYS A 367 16.39 -5.41 -3.36
C LYS A 367 14.95 -5.55 -2.87
N TYR A 368 13.97 -5.26 -3.71
CA TYR A 368 12.56 -5.37 -3.33
C TYR A 368 12.09 -6.83 -3.28
N ILE A 369 12.62 -7.68 -4.16
CA ILE A 369 12.39 -9.13 -4.07
C ILE A 369 12.98 -9.65 -2.75
N PHE A 370 14.21 -9.24 -2.42
CA PHE A 370 14.85 -9.60 -1.15
C PHE A 370 14.06 -9.09 0.05
N TYR A 371 13.55 -7.87 0.01
CA TYR A 371 12.65 -7.31 1.04
C TYR A 371 11.41 -8.19 1.27
N GLY A 372 10.75 -8.62 0.22
CA GLY A 372 9.62 -9.55 0.35
C GLY A 372 10.04 -10.89 0.95
N LEU A 373 11.14 -11.49 0.48
CA LEU A 373 11.67 -12.76 1.00
C LEU A 373 12.18 -12.65 2.44
N TYR A 374 12.69 -11.49 2.85
CA TYR A 374 13.07 -11.22 4.25
C TYR A 374 11.87 -11.38 5.19
N TYR A 375 10.75 -10.74 4.90
CA TYR A 375 9.55 -10.90 5.73
C TYR A 375 8.95 -12.29 5.64
N TYR A 376 8.97 -12.91 4.47
CA TYR A 376 8.56 -14.30 4.31
C TYR A 376 9.38 -15.24 5.21
N ALA A 377 10.70 -15.15 5.15
CA ALA A 377 11.60 -15.98 5.96
C ALA A 377 11.38 -15.79 7.47
N LEU A 378 11.25 -14.54 7.91
CA LEU A 378 11.01 -14.24 9.32
C LEU A 378 9.64 -14.69 9.82
N MET A 379 8.60 -14.59 9.00
CA MET A 379 7.27 -15.11 9.33
C MET A 379 7.29 -16.64 9.45
N MET A 380 7.98 -17.32 8.52
CA MET A 380 8.11 -18.79 8.57
C MET A 380 8.97 -19.23 9.74
N LEU A 381 10.08 -18.55 10.01
CA LEU A 381 10.93 -18.81 11.17
C LEU A 381 10.15 -18.63 12.49
N GLY A 382 9.40 -17.52 12.62
CA GLY A 382 8.57 -17.26 13.79
C GLY A 382 7.50 -18.33 14.01
N GLN A 383 6.88 -18.82 12.95
CA GLN A 383 5.93 -19.93 13.04
C GLN A 383 6.60 -21.26 13.36
N ALA A 384 7.74 -21.56 12.74
CA ALA A 384 8.50 -22.79 13.01
C ALA A 384 9.01 -22.84 14.45
N LEU A 385 9.48 -21.73 14.99
CA LEU A 385 10.01 -21.62 16.37
C LEU A 385 8.92 -21.48 17.45
N ARG A 386 7.65 -21.35 17.08
CA ARG A 386 6.54 -21.18 18.04
C ARG A 386 6.50 -22.25 19.14
N PRO A 387 6.65 -23.56 18.85
CA PRO A 387 6.68 -24.59 19.91
C PRO A 387 7.88 -24.44 20.85
N LEU A 388 9.05 -24.08 20.30
CA LEU A 388 10.27 -23.86 21.08
C LEU A 388 10.13 -22.63 21.99
N SER A 389 9.64 -21.51 21.46
CA SER A 389 9.40 -20.30 22.25
C SER A 389 8.41 -20.55 23.39
N ALA A 390 7.38 -21.36 23.15
CA ALA A 390 6.44 -21.76 24.20
C ALA A 390 7.12 -22.53 25.33
N LYS A 391 8.01 -23.49 25.02
CA LYS A 391 8.78 -24.26 26.01
C LYS A 391 9.75 -23.37 26.79
N ILE A 392 10.43 -22.44 26.12
CA ILE A 392 11.37 -21.50 26.77
C ILE A 392 10.62 -20.61 27.75
N LEU A 393 9.51 -20.01 27.35
CA LEU A 393 8.70 -19.13 28.22
C LEU A 393 8.16 -19.89 29.44
N ALA A 394 7.69 -21.13 29.25
CA ALA A 394 7.24 -21.97 30.33
C ALA A 394 8.38 -22.30 31.32
N ARG A 395 9.59 -22.58 30.81
CA ARG A 395 10.77 -22.87 31.63
C ARG A 395 11.26 -21.64 32.41
N LEU A 396 11.10 -20.46 31.86
CA LEU A 396 11.49 -19.20 32.48
C LEU A 396 10.36 -18.61 33.35
N TYR A 397 9.23 -19.29 33.47
CA TYR A 397 8.04 -18.82 34.20
C TYR A 397 7.56 -17.43 33.77
N ILE A 398 7.70 -17.11 32.48
CA ILE A 398 7.27 -15.83 31.91
C ILE A 398 5.83 -15.98 31.36
N PRO A 399 4.83 -15.35 31.98
CA PRO A 399 3.46 -15.35 31.44
C PRO A 399 3.41 -14.55 30.14
N ARG A 400 2.80 -15.13 29.11
CA ARG A 400 2.65 -14.45 27.79
C ARG A 400 1.81 -13.19 27.86
N GLU A 401 0.88 -13.13 28.79
CA GLU A 401 -0.01 -12.00 29.03
C GLU A 401 0.65 -10.88 29.85
N SER A 402 1.88 -11.09 30.32
CA SER A 402 2.57 -10.08 31.14
C SER A 402 2.88 -8.82 30.33
N ARG A 403 2.71 -7.66 30.94
CA ARG A 403 3.00 -6.35 30.30
C ARG A 403 4.46 -6.25 29.81
N GLY A 404 5.40 -6.82 30.57
CA GLY A 404 6.82 -6.82 30.21
C GLY A 404 7.08 -7.64 28.94
N TYR A 405 6.48 -8.85 28.85
CA TYR A 405 6.62 -9.68 27.65
C TYR A 405 5.95 -9.03 26.44
N HIS A 406 4.79 -8.42 26.60
CA HIS A 406 4.12 -7.67 25.56
C HIS A 406 4.96 -6.48 25.05
N ALA A 407 5.57 -5.71 25.94
CA ALA A 407 6.49 -4.63 25.57
C ALA A 407 7.72 -5.17 24.81
N PHE A 408 8.29 -6.30 25.25
CA PHE A 408 9.38 -6.98 24.53
C PHE A 408 8.96 -7.39 23.12
N GLU A 409 7.76 -7.96 22.93
CA GLU A 409 7.26 -8.36 21.62
C GLU A 409 7.11 -7.15 20.68
N ILE A 410 6.61 -6.02 21.18
CA ILE A 410 6.49 -4.76 20.41
C ILE A 410 7.88 -4.27 20.01
N LEU A 411 8.82 -4.17 20.95
CA LEU A 411 10.18 -3.70 20.69
C LEU A 411 10.91 -4.59 19.68
N ARG A 412 10.91 -5.91 19.90
CA ARG A 412 11.50 -6.89 18.97
C ARG A 412 10.91 -6.76 17.58
N THR A 413 9.58 -6.68 17.48
CA THR A 413 8.89 -6.55 16.18
C THR A 413 9.24 -5.24 15.51
N GLY A 414 9.28 -4.14 16.26
CA GLY A 414 9.71 -2.83 15.78
C GLY A 414 11.12 -2.84 15.21
N LEU A 415 12.09 -3.44 15.92
CA LEU A 415 13.47 -3.58 15.43
C LEU A 415 13.56 -4.39 14.14
N ILE A 416 12.85 -5.52 14.07
CA ILE A 416 12.80 -6.33 12.84
C ILE A 416 12.22 -5.51 11.67
N VAL A 417 11.19 -4.73 11.92
CA VAL A 417 10.60 -3.83 10.90
C VAL A 417 11.59 -2.77 10.47
N CYS A 418 12.31 -2.14 11.39
CA CYS A 418 13.34 -1.13 11.07
C CYS A 418 14.41 -1.69 10.11
N PHE A 419 14.90 -2.91 10.34
CA PHE A 419 15.84 -3.54 9.40
C PHE A 419 15.21 -3.85 8.03
N GLY A 420 13.93 -4.24 7.99
CA GLY A 420 13.21 -4.36 6.72
C GLY A 420 13.09 -3.02 5.99
N MET A 421 12.79 -1.94 6.72
CA MET A 421 12.73 -0.60 6.13
C MET A 421 14.10 -0.08 5.67
N MET A 422 15.18 -0.46 6.35
CA MET A 422 16.55 -0.19 5.88
C MET A 422 16.81 -0.83 4.51
N ILE A 423 16.45 -2.12 4.33
CA ILE A 423 16.57 -2.81 3.03
C ILE A 423 15.75 -2.10 1.96
N PHE A 424 14.56 -1.65 2.31
CA PHE A 424 13.68 -0.92 1.40
C PHE A 424 14.29 0.41 0.95
N ARG A 425 14.90 1.19 1.87
CA ARG A 425 15.46 2.52 1.61
C ARG A 425 16.81 2.48 0.90
N ALA A 426 17.69 1.57 1.29
CA ALA A 426 19.04 1.48 0.72
C ALA A 426 19.00 1.41 -0.81
N GLU A 427 20.00 1.97 -1.47
CA GLU A 427 20.09 1.91 -2.94
C GLU A 427 20.35 0.50 -3.44
N THR A 428 21.22 -0.22 -2.72
CA THR A 428 21.61 -1.61 -3.05
C THR A 428 21.56 -2.50 -1.82
N LEU A 429 21.51 -3.83 -2.04
CA LEU A 429 21.64 -4.81 -0.95
C LEU A 429 23.02 -4.75 -0.29
N GLN A 430 24.06 -4.40 -1.04
CA GLN A 430 25.40 -4.21 -0.50
C GLN A 430 25.44 -3.06 0.49
N GLN A 431 24.83 -1.93 0.15
CA GLN A 431 24.71 -0.77 1.06
C GLN A 431 23.94 -1.16 2.33
N ALA A 432 22.80 -1.84 2.21
CA ALA A 432 22.05 -2.32 3.37
C ALA A 432 22.89 -3.25 4.25
N GLY A 433 23.68 -4.15 3.64
CA GLY A 433 24.58 -5.04 4.36
C GLY A 433 25.72 -4.31 5.07
N SER A 434 26.34 -3.34 4.43
CA SER A 434 27.40 -2.52 5.04
C SER A 434 26.88 -1.65 6.20
N MET A 435 25.69 -1.06 6.05
CA MET A 435 25.03 -0.32 7.14
C MET A 435 24.73 -1.24 8.33
N PHE A 436 24.18 -2.43 8.07
CA PHE A 436 23.92 -3.41 9.12
C PHE A 436 25.20 -3.81 9.85
N GLN A 437 26.28 -4.09 9.11
CA GLN A 437 27.59 -4.41 9.70
C GLN A 437 28.14 -3.25 10.54
N SER A 438 28.05 -2.02 10.04
CA SER A 438 28.57 -0.81 10.70
C SER A 438 27.95 -0.57 12.08
N ILE A 439 26.67 -0.92 12.28
CA ILE A 439 25.98 -0.81 13.57
C ILE A 439 26.72 -1.63 14.66
N PHE A 440 27.36 -2.75 14.30
CA PHE A 440 28.04 -3.63 15.26
C PHE A 440 29.56 -3.42 15.32
N THR A 441 30.18 -2.94 14.22
CA THR A 441 31.63 -2.82 14.12
C THR A 441 32.17 -1.42 14.31
N ARG A 442 31.34 -0.39 14.10
CA ARG A 442 31.73 1.03 14.16
C ARG A 442 30.70 1.85 14.95
N PHE A 443 30.21 1.35 16.08
CA PHE A 443 29.22 2.03 16.91
C PHE A 443 29.86 3.17 17.71
N GLU A 444 29.87 4.36 17.16
CA GLU A 444 30.45 5.58 17.72
C GLU A 444 29.36 6.43 18.36
N ALA A 445 29.02 6.15 19.62
CA ALA A 445 27.91 6.80 20.32
C ALA A 445 28.09 8.33 20.49
N SER A 446 29.32 8.82 20.52
CA SER A 446 29.65 10.26 20.57
C SER A 446 29.05 11.05 19.42
N GLN A 447 29.00 10.46 18.20
CA GLN A 447 28.46 11.12 17.01
C GLN A 447 26.97 11.48 17.12
N LEU A 448 26.24 10.89 18.05
CA LEU A 448 24.85 11.29 18.31
C LEU A 448 24.74 12.66 19.00
N PHE A 449 25.84 13.15 19.61
CA PHE A 449 25.83 14.33 20.48
C PHE A 449 26.85 15.41 20.11
N ASP A 450 27.78 15.12 19.20
CA ASP A 450 28.89 16.02 18.81
C ASP A 450 28.56 16.97 17.66
N GLY A 451 27.32 16.98 17.20
CA GLY A 451 26.87 17.81 16.08
C GLY A 451 26.88 17.09 14.71
N THR A 452 27.36 15.84 14.62
CA THR A 452 27.36 15.07 13.37
C THR A 452 25.95 14.90 12.75
N LEU A 453 24.91 14.92 13.58
CA LEU A 453 23.51 14.89 13.12
C LEU A 453 23.01 16.24 12.57
N LEU A 454 23.71 17.36 12.80
CA LEU A 454 23.35 18.66 12.24
C LEU A 454 23.76 18.71 10.76
N VAL A 455 23.09 17.92 9.93
CA VAL A 455 23.31 17.86 8.49
C VAL A 455 22.91 19.17 7.82
N SER A 456 23.42 19.43 6.61
CA SER A 456 23.11 20.66 5.87
C SER A 456 21.58 20.86 5.72
N GLY A 457 21.11 22.07 5.99
CA GLY A 457 19.69 22.43 5.94
C GLY A 457 18.87 22.04 7.18
N ILE A 458 19.48 21.45 8.23
CA ILE A 458 18.83 21.09 9.49
C ILE A 458 19.47 21.83 10.66
N HIS A 459 18.64 22.46 11.47
CA HIS A 459 19.00 23.15 12.68
C HIS A 459 18.57 22.38 13.93
N ALA A 460 19.12 22.74 15.10
CA ALA A 460 18.71 22.11 16.37
C ALA A 460 17.20 22.27 16.66
N SER A 461 16.60 23.37 16.22
CA SER A 461 15.14 23.58 16.30
C SER A 461 14.34 22.54 15.54
N ASP A 462 14.84 22.00 14.43
CA ASP A 462 14.15 21.00 13.64
C ASP A 462 14.03 19.67 14.38
N TYR A 463 15.05 19.31 15.16
CA TYR A 463 14.98 18.13 16.03
C TYR A 463 13.97 18.29 17.16
N VAL A 464 13.84 19.50 17.73
CA VAL A 464 12.81 19.78 18.74
C VAL A 464 11.41 19.67 18.14
N ILE A 465 11.21 20.23 16.93
CA ILE A 465 9.93 20.13 16.21
C ILE A 465 9.61 18.66 15.88
N LEU A 466 10.58 17.89 15.36
CA LEU A 466 10.41 16.46 15.09
C LEU A 466 10.06 15.69 16.34
N LEU A 467 10.77 15.89 17.43
CA LEU A 467 10.52 15.22 18.69
C LEU A 467 9.10 15.51 19.20
N ALA A 468 8.70 16.79 19.22
CA ALA A 468 7.37 17.20 19.63
C ALA A 468 6.28 16.58 18.74
N ALA A 469 6.49 16.57 17.42
CA ALA A 469 5.55 16.00 16.45
C ALA A 469 5.47 14.47 16.58
N PHE A 470 6.59 13.77 16.82
CA PHE A 470 6.59 12.32 17.09
C PHE A 470 5.90 12.00 18.43
N CYS A 471 6.14 12.79 19.47
CA CYS A 471 5.42 12.64 20.74
C CYS A 471 3.91 12.80 20.55
N LEU A 472 3.47 13.81 19.79
CA LEU A 472 2.06 14.01 19.46
C LEU A 472 1.49 12.81 18.68
N LEU A 473 2.19 12.34 17.65
CA LEU A 473 1.79 11.17 16.86
C LEU A 473 1.70 9.91 17.73
N PHE A 474 2.65 9.71 18.64
CA PHE A 474 2.66 8.59 19.58
C PHE A 474 1.49 8.64 20.56
N VAL A 475 1.24 9.81 21.18
CA VAL A 475 0.12 10.00 22.11
C VAL A 475 -1.22 9.74 21.43
N ILE A 476 -1.43 10.29 20.24
CA ILE A 476 -2.64 10.05 19.43
C ILE A 476 -2.78 8.55 19.12
N SER A 477 -1.70 7.90 18.69
CA SER A 477 -1.71 6.47 18.38
C SER A 477 -2.00 5.62 19.62
N LEU A 478 -1.45 5.98 20.79
CA LEU A 478 -1.67 5.30 22.05
C LEU A 478 -3.13 5.42 22.52
N LEU A 479 -3.71 6.63 22.44
CA LEU A 479 -5.12 6.84 22.75
C LEU A 479 -6.03 6.02 21.85
N GLN A 480 -5.74 6.00 20.56
CA GLN A 480 -6.49 5.18 19.60
C GLN A 480 -6.31 3.67 19.84
N GLU A 481 -5.12 3.20 20.26
CA GLU A 481 -4.90 1.80 20.63
C GLU A 481 -5.70 1.39 21.85
N ARG A 482 -5.94 2.34 22.78
CA ARG A 482 -6.83 2.19 23.91
C ARG A 482 -8.32 2.32 23.57
N GLY A 483 -8.68 2.45 22.29
CA GLY A 483 -10.06 2.51 21.82
C GLY A 483 -10.68 3.92 21.81
N VAL A 484 -9.90 4.98 22.05
CA VAL A 484 -10.42 6.35 22.01
C VAL A 484 -10.67 6.79 20.57
N ALA A 485 -11.90 7.08 20.23
CA ALA A 485 -12.31 7.58 18.92
C ALA A 485 -12.12 9.11 18.84
N ILE A 486 -10.86 9.57 18.70
CA ILE A 486 -10.47 10.99 18.86
C ILE A 486 -11.31 11.91 17.97
N ARG A 487 -11.42 11.66 16.67
CA ARG A 487 -12.18 12.52 15.74
C ARG A 487 -13.68 12.58 16.08
N GLN A 488 -14.27 11.44 16.43
CA GLN A 488 -15.69 11.37 16.80
C GLN A 488 -15.95 12.09 18.14
N ASN A 489 -15.04 11.95 19.10
CA ASN A 489 -15.12 12.64 20.38
C ASN A 489 -14.94 14.15 20.20
N LEU A 490 -14.00 14.57 19.33
CA LEU A 490 -13.81 15.98 18.98
C LEU A 490 -15.05 16.56 18.29
N ALA A 491 -15.65 15.85 17.35
CA ALA A 491 -16.87 16.30 16.67
C ALA A 491 -18.07 16.54 17.61
N ARG A 492 -18.08 15.89 18.79
CA ARG A 492 -19.12 16.06 19.82
C ARG A 492 -18.85 17.20 20.80
N GLN A 493 -17.66 17.83 20.74
CA GLN A 493 -17.32 18.96 21.61
C GLN A 493 -18.06 20.24 21.18
N VAL A 494 -18.12 21.20 22.10
CA VAL A 494 -18.65 22.53 21.84
C VAL A 494 -17.81 23.26 20.76
N LEU A 495 -18.45 24.15 20.00
CA LEU A 495 -17.81 24.83 18.89
C LEU A 495 -16.45 25.47 19.19
N PRO A 496 -16.27 26.22 20.31
CA PRO A 496 -14.97 26.82 20.61
C PRO A 496 -13.84 25.78 20.74
N VAL A 497 -14.09 24.64 21.40
CA VAL A 497 -13.10 23.54 21.54
C VAL A 497 -12.79 22.91 20.18
N ARG A 498 -13.82 22.64 19.36
CA ARG A 498 -13.62 22.09 18.02
C ARG A 498 -12.75 23.02 17.15
N TRP A 499 -13.10 24.29 17.09
CA TRP A 499 -12.38 25.25 16.26
C TRP A 499 -10.98 25.54 16.80
N SER A 500 -10.77 25.58 18.13
CA SER A 500 -9.43 25.72 18.71
C SER A 500 -8.51 24.58 18.27
N VAL A 501 -9.00 23.34 18.23
CA VAL A 501 -8.21 22.19 17.75
C VAL A 501 -8.00 22.27 16.24
N TYR A 502 -9.00 22.65 15.46
CA TYR A 502 -8.90 22.76 14.01
C TYR A 502 -7.90 23.83 13.59
N PHE A 503 -8.01 25.03 14.15
CA PHE A 503 -7.04 26.10 13.92
C PHE A 503 -5.67 25.79 14.50
N GLY A 504 -5.60 25.20 15.69
CA GLY A 504 -4.33 24.77 16.28
C GLY A 504 -3.56 23.82 15.38
N LEU A 505 -4.23 22.83 14.80
CA LEU A 505 -3.61 21.89 13.87
C LEU A 505 -3.24 22.57 12.52
N LEU A 506 -4.11 23.45 12.01
CA LEU A 506 -3.86 24.23 10.79
C LEU A 506 -2.63 25.14 10.96
N PHE A 507 -2.57 25.90 12.06
CA PHE A 507 -1.42 26.76 12.36
C PHE A 507 -0.14 25.95 12.62
N ALA A 508 -0.24 24.81 13.32
CA ALA A 508 0.90 23.92 13.50
C ALA A 508 1.45 23.44 12.16
N PHE A 509 0.57 23.07 11.22
CA PHE A 509 0.98 22.72 9.85
C PHE A 509 1.62 23.91 9.12
N ILE A 510 1.00 25.12 9.17
CA ILE A 510 1.49 26.30 8.44
C ILE A 510 2.82 26.80 9.02
N ILE A 511 2.97 26.84 10.35
CA ILE A 511 4.14 27.42 11.02
C ILE A 511 5.33 26.44 11.02
N PHE A 512 5.05 25.16 11.30
CA PHE A 512 6.08 24.15 11.49
C PHE A 512 6.29 23.22 10.28
N GLY A 513 5.58 23.45 9.17
CA GLY A 513 5.81 22.68 7.96
C GLY A 513 7.18 22.94 7.36
N ALA A 514 7.77 21.92 6.77
CA ALA A 514 9.02 21.99 6.04
C ALA A 514 8.75 22.43 4.60
N TYR A 515 8.82 23.73 4.34
CA TYR A 515 8.73 24.33 2.99
C TYR A 515 9.71 25.50 2.87
N GLY A 516 10.13 25.79 1.64
CA GLY A 516 11.10 26.87 1.34
C GLY A 516 12.43 26.30 0.84
N GLY A 517 13.44 27.19 0.68
CA GLY A 517 14.64 26.94 -0.10
C GLY A 517 15.48 25.72 0.24
N ASP A 518 15.51 25.29 1.50
CA ASP A 518 16.31 24.13 1.94
C ASP A 518 15.52 22.82 1.89
N PHE A 519 14.19 22.90 1.81
CA PHE A 519 13.31 21.74 1.71
C PHE A 519 12.83 21.57 0.27
N THR A 520 13.46 20.66 -0.47
CA THR A 520 12.95 20.25 -1.79
C THR A 520 11.62 19.55 -1.58
N ASN A 521 10.56 19.99 -2.30
CA ASN A 521 9.28 19.27 -2.34
C ASN A 521 9.53 17.86 -2.86
N THR A 522 9.76 16.92 -1.96
CA THR A 522 9.92 15.51 -2.33
C THR A 522 8.56 14.98 -2.77
N ALA A 523 8.53 14.37 -3.95
CA ALA A 523 7.38 13.58 -4.37
C ALA A 523 7.09 12.53 -3.31
N PHE A 524 5.85 12.05 -3.24
CA PHE A 524 5.54 10.94 -2.32
C PHE A 524 6.37 9.71 -2.71
N ILE A 525 6.97 9.04 -1.73
CA ILE A 525 7.85 7.87 -1.95
C ILE A 525 7.17 6.81 -2.83
N TYR A 526 5.87 6.56 -2.63
CA TYR A 526 5.13 5.61 -3.46
C TYR A 526 4.62 6.18 -4.80
N GLY A 527 4.68 7.48 -5.01
CA GLY A 527 4.36 8.12 -6.29
C GLY A 527 5.44 7.93 -7.35
N GLU A 528 6.63 7.51 -6.95
CA GLU A 528 7.78 7.23 -7.82
C GLU A 528 7.88 5.76 -8.24
N PHE A 529 7.03 4.87 -7.68
CA PHE A 529 7.02 3.41 -7.97
C PHE A 529 6.02 3.01 -9.08
#